data_8013634cbc88f4dcfc89b398da1dc64b
#
_entry.id   8013634cbc88f4dcfc89b398da1dc64b
#
_cell.length_a   1.000
_cell.length_b   1.000
_cell.length_c   1.000
_cell.angle_alpha   90.00
_cell.angle_beta   90.00
_cell.angle_gamma   90.00
#
_symmetry.space_group_name_H-M   'P 1'
#
loop_
_entity.id
_entity.type
_entity.pdbx_description
1 polymer ?
#
loop_
_entity_poly.entity_id
_entity_poly.type
_entity_poly.pdbx_seq_one_letter_code
_entity_poly.pdbx_strand_id
1 'polypeptide(L)'
;MKIGYLGPKASFTYATARAAFPDSSHQLVAFDSITEVIRSYEQGLVDYAIVPVENSIEGSVHQTVDYLFLEAEQIRAQAEIVQPIKQQLMATRADKEIEKIFSHPQAIAQSLQHVQHHFPDAKIESTDS
;
A
#
# COMPACT_ATOMS: atom_id res chain seq x y z
N MET A 1 -7.54 -20.31 4.66
CA MET A 1 -6.19 -19.82 5.01
C MET A 1 -6.28 -18.38 5.49
N LYS A 2 -5.37 -17.97 6.38
CA LYS A 2 -5.25 -16.58 6.84
C LYS A 2 -4.11 -15.90 6.12
N ILE A 3 -4.36 -14.71 5.58
CA ILE A 3 -3.40 -13.94 4.80
C ILE A 3 -3.19 -12.60 5.51
N GLY A 4 -1.99 -12.38 6.03
CA GLY A 4 -1.59 -11.10 6.63
C GLY A 4 -1.22 -10.08 5.55
N TYR A 5 -1.61 -8.83 5.72
CA TYR A 5 -1.24 -7.75 4.79
C TYR A 5 -1.05 -6.42 5.53
N LEU A 6 -0.26 -5.52 4.94
CA LEU A 6 -0.11 -4.17 5.47
C LEU A 6 -1.41 -3.38 5.25
N GLY A 7 -2.07 -3.00 6.36
CA GLY A 7 -3.30 -2.21 6.36
C GLY A 7 -3.10 -0.77 5.88
N PRO A 8 -4.16 0.01 5.94
CA PRO A 8 -5.53 -0.38 6.33
C PRO A 8 -6.28 -1.17 5.25
N LYS A 9 -7.49 -1.62 5.59
CA LYS A 9 -8.43 -2.13 4.59
C LYS A 9 -8.70 -1.06 3.53
N ALA A 10 -8.80 -1.49 2.27
CA ALA A 10 -8.87 -0.63 1.08
C ALA A 10 -7.54 0.02 0.63
N SER A 11 -6.41 -0.35 1.24
CA SER A 11 -5.08 -0.01 0.72
C SER A 11 -4.75 -0.77 -0.59
N PHE A 12 -3.69 -0.37 -1.28
CA PHE A 12 -3.19 -1.12 -2.45
C PHE A 12 -2.75 -2.53 -2.08
N THR A 13 -2.13 -2.72 -0.91
CA THR A 13 -1.76 -4.05 -0.40
C THR A 13 -2.99 -4.92 -0.15
N TYR A 14 -4.08 -4.32 0.36
CA TYR A 14 -5.37 -5.02 0.47
C TYR A 14 -5.92 -5.43 -0.90
N ALA A 15 -5.88 -4.54 -1.89
CA ALA A 15 -6.33 -4.87 -3.25
C ALA A 15 -5.50 -6.01 -3.86
N THR A 16 -4.19 -5.99 -3.65
CA THR A 16 -3.28 -7.06 -4.07
C THR A 16 -3.61 -8.38 -3.37
N ALA A 17 -3.83 -8.36 -2.05
CA ALA A 17 -4.23 -9.55 -1.29
C ALA A 17 -5.54 -10.15 -1.80
N ARG A 18 -6.53 -9.31 -2.09
CA ARG A 18 -7.81 -9.72 -2.68
C ARG A 18 -7.67 -10.35 -4.06
N ALA A 19 -6.79 -9.81 -4.89
CA ALA A 19 -6.54 -10.32 -6.23
C ALA A 19 -5.77 -11.65 -6.21
N ALA A 20 -4.78 -11.76 -5.32
CA ALA A 20 -3.97 -12.97 -5.18
C ALA A 20 -4.75 -14.13 -4.53
N PHE A 21 -5.69 -13.82 -3.63
CA PHE A 21 -6.50 -14.78 -2.88
C PHE A 21 -7.99 -14.46 -3.05
N PRO A 22 -8.56 -14.72 -4.23
CA PRO A 22 -9.95 -14.33 -4.57
C PRO A 22 -11.02 -15.16 -3.86
N ASP A 23 -10.68 -16.35 -3.36
CA ASP A 23 -11.63 -17.23 -2.69
C ASP A 23 -12.10 -16.62 -1.36
N SER A 24 -13.40 -16.53 -1.17
CA SER A 24 -14.03 -15.99 0.04
C SER A 24 -13.76 -16.84 1.30
N SER A 25 -13.26 -18.07 1.15
CA SER A 25 -12.81 -18.90 2.27
C SER A 25 -11.51 -18.40 2.91
N HIS A 26 -10.75 -17.53 2.22
CA HIS A 26 -9.54 -16.92 2.76
C HIS A 26 -9.87 -15.73 3.66
N GLN A 27 -9.27 -15.71 4.83
CA GLN A 27 -9.39 -14.59 5.77
C GLN A 27 -8.21 -13.63 5.58
N LEU A 28 -8.50 -12.39 5.18
CA LEU A 28 -7.51 -11.33 5.11
C LEU A 28 -7.43 -10.60 6.45
N VAL A 29 -6.21 -10.49 7.00
CA VAL A 29 -5.92 -9.88 8.31
C VAL A 29 -5.02 -8.68 8.11
N ALA A 30 -5.51 -7.48 8.47
CA ALA A 30 -4.75 -6.24 8.39
C ALA A 30 -3.82 -6.09 9.60
N PHE A 31 -2.61 -5.58 9.38
CA PHE A 31 -1.65 -5.19 10.40
C PHE A 31 -1.19 -3.76 10.17
N ASP A 32 -0.76 -3.08 11.21
CA ASP A 32 -0.43 -1.66 11.16
C ASP A 32 1.00 -1.38 10.66
N SER A 33 1.86 -2.39 10.67
CA SER A 33 3.24 -2.26 10.20
C SER A 33 3.73 -3.49 9.44
N ILE A 34 4.74 -3.30 8.58
CA ILE A 34 5.41 -4.37 7.84
C ILE A 34 6.00 -5.40 8.80
N THR A 35 6.61 -4.95 9.88
CA THR A 35 7.20 -5.82 10.91
C THR A 35 6.14 -6.73 11.54
N GLU A 36 4.96 -6.19 11.84
CA GLU A 36 3.85 -7.00 12.39
C GLU A 36 3.34 -8.03 11.39
N VAL A 37 3.21 -7.66 10.11
CA VAL A 37 2.82 -8.61 9.06
C VAL A 37 3.80 -9.79 9.02
N ILE A 38 5.10 -9.52 8.97
CA ILE A 38 6.12 -10.55 8.86
C ILE A 38 6.18 -11.41 10.14
N ARG A 39 6.16 -10.79 11.32
CA ARG A 39 6.14 -11.51 12.61
C ARG A 39 4.91 -12.38 12.78
N SER A 40 3.76 -11.95 12.29
CA SER A 40 2.54 -12.77 12.35
C SER A 40 2.69 -14.08 11.57
N TYR A 41 3.42 -14.07 10.46
CA TYR A 41 3.76 -15.27 9.72
C TYR A 41 4.76 -16.15 10.51
N GLU A 42 5.83 -15.58 11.03
CA GLU A 42 6.83 -16.33 11.84
C GLU A 42 6.20 -17.00 13.06
N GLN A 43 5.21 -16.36 13.66
CA GLN A 43 4.47 -16.89 14.82
C GLN A 43 3.36 -17.88 14.42
N GLY A 44 3.16 -18.15 13.13
CA GLY A 44 2.12 -19.04 12.64
C GLY A 44 0.68 -18.50 12.83
N LEU A 45 0.53 -17.20 13.01
CA LEU A 45 -0.79 -16.55 13.14
C LEU A 45 -1.48 -16.39 11.78
N VAL A 46 -0.69 -16.29 10.71
CA VAL A 46 -1.14 -16.28 9.32
C VAL A 46 -0.35 -17.29 8.48
N ASP A 47 -0.97 -17.78 7.41
CA ASP A 47 -0.36 -18.77 6.51
C ASP A 47 0.52 -18.12 5.44
N TYR A 48 0.21 -16.88 5.07
CA TYR A 48 0.98 -16.04 4.15
C TYR A 48 1.02 -14.60 4.62
N ALA A 49 2.11 -13.91 4.29
CA ALA A 49 2.32 -12.49 4.53
C ALA A 49 2.51 -11.75 3.20
N ILE A 50 1.77 -10.67 2.99
CA ILE A 50 1.92 -9.79 1.82
C ILE A 50 2.46 -8.45 2.29
N VAL A 51 3.64 -8.10 1.81
CA VAL A 51 4.33 -6.86 2.15
C VAL A 51 4.81 -6.13 0.89
N PRO A 52 4.83 -4.79 0.90
CA PRO A 52 5.41 -4.03 -0.19
C PRO A 52 6.94 -4.18 -0.16
N VAL A 53 7.57 -4.34 -1.33
CA VAL A 53 9.03 -4.48 -1.47
C VAL A 53 9.62 -3.26 -2.18
N GLU A 54 8.91 -2.73 -3.16
CA GLU A 54 9.38 -1.61 -3.98
C GLU A 54 8.19 -0.81 -4.51
N ASN A 55 8.38 0.48 -4.71
CA ASN A 55 7.51 1.30 -5.55
C ASN A 55 8.34 2.06 -6.59
N SER A 56 7.73 2.37 -7.74
CA SER A 56 8.43 2.92 -8.91
C SER A 56 8.98 4.33 -8.73
N ILE A 57 8.59 5.05 -7.68
CA ILE A 57 9.03 6.44 -7.42
C ILE A 57 10.06 6.51 -6.30
N GLU A 58 9.80 5.86 -5.17
CA GLU A 58 10.69 5.90 -4.01
C GLU A 58 11.72 4.75 -4.01
N GLY A 59 11.54 3.75 -4.87
CA GLY A 59 12.40 2.57 -4.93
C GLY A 59 12.07 1.54 -3.85
N SER A 60 13.11 0.92 -3.29
CA SER A 60 12.98 -0.17 -2.33
C SER A 60 12.36 0.27 -1.01
N VAL A 61 11.46 -0.55 -0.49
CA VAL A 61 10.94 -0.41 0.88
C VAL A 61 11.97 -1.00 1.84
N HIS A 62 12.86 -0.16 2.35
CA HIS A 62 14.01 -0.58 3.18
C HIS A 62 13.60 -1.46 4.35
N GLN A 63 12.50 -1.15 5.03
CA GLN A 63 12.01 -1.93 6.16
C GLN A 63 11.73 -3.40 5.80
N THR A 64 11.13 -3.65 4.64
CA THR A 64 10.89 -5.03 4.16
C THR A 64 12.20 -5.72 3.80
N VAL A 65 13.05 -5.02 3.06
CA VAL A 65 14.33 -5.55 2.59
C VAL A 65 15.24 -5.89 3.77
N ASP A 66 15.40 -4.95 4.70
CA ASP A 66 16.24 -5.14 5.88
C ASP A 66 15.75 -6.30 6.74
N TYR A 67 14.44 -6.39 6.98
CA TYR A 67 13.88 -7.49 7.76
C TYR A 67 14.12 -8.85 7.10
N LEU A 68 13.85 -8.97 5.80
CA LEU A 68 14.03 -10.22 5.07
C LEU A 68 15.50 -10.66 4.97
N PHE A 69 16.43 -9.72 4.88
CA PHE A 69 17.85 -10.02 4.72
C PHE A 69 18.63 -10.15 6.04
N LEU A 70 18.23 -9.41 7.07
CA LEU A 70 18.99 -9.31 8.31
C LEU A 70 18.37 -10.09 9.48
N GLU A 71 17.05 -10.24 9.51
CA GLU A 71 16.35 -10.79 10.67
C GLU A 71 15.62 -12.11 10.37
N ALA A 72 15.18 -12.34 9.14
CA ALA A 72 14.35 -13.50 8.81
C ALA A 72 15.19 -14.70 8.35
N GLU A 73 15.37 -15.69 9.21
CA GLU A 73 16.11 -16.90 8.87
C GLU A 73 15.29 -17.93 8.06
N GLN A 74 13.97 -17.95 8.24
CA GLN A 74 13.09 -19.01 7.72
C GLN A 74 12.05 -18.54 6.70
N ILE A 75 12.04 -17.25 6.37
CA ILE A 75 11.09 -16.69 5.41
C ILE A 75 11.61 -16.87 3.99
N ARG A 76 10.69 -17.22 3.09
CA ARG A 76 10.95 -17.33 1.66
C ARG A 76 9.90 -16.58 0.87
N ALA A 77 10.33 -15.72 -0.05
CA ALA A 77 9.44 -15.15 -1.05
C ALA A 77 8.93 -16.27 -1.96
N GLN A 78 7.61 -16.45 -2.00
CA GLN A 78 6.95 -17.45 -2.82
C GLN A 78 6.52 -16.88 -4.18
N ALA A 79 6.18 -15.60 -4.21
CA ALA A 79 5.75 -14.90 -5.41
C ALA A 79 6.04 -13.41 -5.30
N GLU A 80 6.21 -12.78 -6.45
CA GLU A 80 6.22 -11.35 -6.65
C GLU A 80 4.93 -10.94 -7.36
N ILE A 81 4.29 -9.87 -6.88
CA ILE A 81 3.08 -9.32 -7.48
C ILE A 81 3.34 -7.85 -7.81
N VAL A 82 3.29 -7.52 -9.10
CA VAL A 82 3.40 -6.14 -9.59
C VAL A 82 2.00 -5.58 -9.73
N GLN A 83 1.65 -4.62 -8.84
CA GLN A 83 0.35 -3.98 -8.81
C GLN A 83 0.42 -2.59 -9.44
N PRO A 84 -0.27 -2.33 -10.58
CA PRO A 84 -0.39 -0.99 -11.10
C PRO A 84 -1.12 -0.06 -10.13
N ILE A 85 -0.47 1.05 -9.77
CA ILE A 85 -1.04 2.05 -8.87
C ILE A 85 -1.67 3.16 -9.69
N LYS A 86 -2.98 3.36 -9.54
CA LYS A 86 -3.74 4.45 -10.15
C LYS A 86 -4.36 5.30 -9.05
N GLN A 87 -3.79 6.48 -8.84
CA GLN A 87 -4.37 7.45 -7.92
C GLN A 87 -5.66 8.02 -8.49
N GLN A 88 -6.65 8.25 -7.63
CA GLN A 88 -7.94 8.83 -8.00
C GLN A 88 -8.12 10.13 -7.24
N LEU A 89 -8.46 11.21 -7.96
CA LEU A 89 -8.89 12.44 -7.33
C LEU A 89 -10.35 12.30 -6.95
N MET A 90 -10.67 12.51 -5.69
CA MET A 90 -12.02 12.38 -5.15
C MET A 90 -12.48 13.73 -4.58
N ALA A 91 -13.73 14.08 -4.83
CA ALA A 91 -14.38 15.25 -4.29
C ALA A 91 -15.82 14.92 -3.88
N THR A 92 -16.35 15.65 -2.93
CA THR A 92 -17.76 15.49 -2.49
C THR A 92 -18.75 15.99 -3.55
N ARG A 93 -18.30 16.87 -4.45
CA ARG A 93 -19.10 17.45 -5.54
C ARG A 93 -18.23 17.65 -6.78
N ALA A 94 -18.75 17.25 -7.94
CA ALA A 94 -18.06 17.39 -9.23
C ALA A 94 -18.25 18.78 -9.88
N ASP A 95 -19.21 19.56 -9.40
CA ASP A 95 -19.62 20.85 -9.96
C ASP A 95 -18.92 22.06 -9.34
N LYS A 96 -18.00 21.84 -8.38
CA LYS A 96 -17.23 22.92 -7.75
C LYS A 96 -15.78 22.92 -8.21
N GLU A 97 -15.22 24.11 -8.31
CA GLU A 97 -13.80 24.30 -8.51
C GLU A 97 -13.01 23.74 -7.32
N ILE A 98 -11.90 23.08 -7.63
CA ILE A 98 -11.02 22.48 -6.61
C ILE A 98 -10.02 23.53 -6.15
N GLU A 99 -10.19 24.00 -4.91
CA GLU A 99 -9.32 24.99 -4.29
C GLU A 99 -8.16 24.35 -3.52
N LYS A 100 -8.38 23.15 -2.96
CA LYS A 100 -7.38 22.41 -2.16
C LYS A 100 -7.42 20.93 -2.45
N ILE A 101 -6.25 20.33 -2.46
CA ILE A 101 -6.06 18.89 -2.61
C ILE A 101 -5.26 18.38 -1.41
N PHE A 102 -5.83 17.41 -0.71
CA PHE A 102 -5.22 16.80 0.47
C PHE A 102 -4.82 15.36 0.13
N SER A 103 -3.61 14.96 0.46
CA SER A 103 -3.19 13.56 0.35
C SER A 103 -1.90 13.29 1.13
N HIS A 104 -1.57 12.00 1.25
CA HIS A 104 -0.27 11.58 1.74
C HIS A 104 0.84 12.06 0.77
N PRO A 105 2.03 12.47 1.27
CA PRO A 105 3.12 12.95 0.44
C PRO A 105 3.48 12.04 -0.75
N GLN A 106 3.45 10.74 -0.55
CA GLN A 106 3.74 9.76 -1.60
C GLN A 106 2.72 9.80 -2.74
N ALA A 107 1.42 9.88 -2.44
CA ALA A 107 0.39 10.00 -3.46
C ALA A 107 0.46 11.33 -4.21
N ILE A 108 0.81 12.41 -3.50
CA ILE A 108 1.08 13.73 -4.10
C ILE A 108 2.24 13.63 -5.08
N ALA A 109 3.37 13.06 -4.67
CA ALA A 109 4.55 12.90 -5.54
C ALA A 109 4.23 12.10 -6.82
N GLN A 110 3.45 11.03 -6.69
CA GLN A 110 3.01 10.21 -7.83
C GLN A 110 2.05 10.92 -8.80
N SER A 111 1.33 11.93 -8.33
CA SER A 111 0.28 12.62 -9.09
C SER A 111 0.63 14.06 -9.46
N LEU A 112 1.78 14.58 -9.02
CA LEU A 112 2.10 16.01 -9.03
C LEU A 112 1.97 16.66 -10.41
N GLN A 113 2.52 16.04 -11.45
CA GLN A 113 2.43 16.56 -12.81
C GLN A 113 0.98 16.69 -13.30
N HIS A 114 0.15 15.68 -13.02
CA HIS A 114 -1.26 15.69 -13.39
C HIS A 114 -2.01 16.79 -12.66
N VAL A 115 -1.78 16.91 -11.35
CA VAL A 115 -2.42 17.93 -10.52
C VAL A 115 -2.03 19.34 -10.97
N GLN A 116 -0.75 19.61 -11.18
CA GLN A 116 -0.27 20.91 -11.65
C GLN A 116 -0.82 21.28 -13.03
N HIS A 117 -0.97 20.30 -13.91
CA HIS A 117 -1.50 20.56 -15.25
C HIS A 117 -3.01 20.84 -15.26
N HIS A 118 -3.79 20.08 -14.49
CA HIS A 118 -5.25 20.14 -14.53
C HIS A 118 -5.85 21.07 -13.46
N PHE A 119 -5.12 21.30 -12.36
CA PHE A 119 -5.56 22.11 -11.21
C PHE A 119 -4.46 23.07 -10.76
N PRO A 120 -3.99 23.98 -11.65
CA PRO A 120 -2.81 24.83 -11.39
C PRO A 120 -3.00 25.77 -10.20
N ASP A 121 -4.25 26.16 -9.89
CA ASP A 121 -4.58 27.08 -8.81
C ASP A 121 -4.92 26.38 -7.49
N ALA A 122 -4.98 25.06 -7.46
CA ALA A 122 -5.27 24.31 -6.26
C ALA A 122 -4.06 24.25 -5.31
N LYS A 123 -4.28 24.50 -4.03
CA LYS A 123 -3.26 24.30 -2.99
C LYS A 123 -3.15 22.83 -2.64
N ILE A 124 -1.92 22.32 -2.57
CA ILE A 124 -1.63 20.95 -2.17
C ILE A 124 -1.20 20.96 -0.71
N GLU A 125 -1.90 20.20 0.11
CA GLU A 125 -1.61 20.04 1.55
C GLU A 125 -1.38 18.55 1.87
N SER A 126 -0.28 18.25 2.56
CA SER A 126 0.04 16.89 3.00
C SER A 126 -0.79 16.50 4.22
N THR A 127 -1.22 15.25 4.25
CA THR A 127 -1.87 14.62 5.40
C THR A 127 -1.19 13.29 5.72
N ASP A 128 -1.36 12.82 6.97
CA ASP A 128 -0.73 11.56 7.41
C ASP A 128 -1.41 10.31 6.83
N SER A 129 -2.52 10.48 6.15
CA SER A 129 -3.27 9.39 5.51
C SER A 129 -4.03 9.86 4.27
#